data_a0acf6d18abe45a600e9fe6554918111
#
_entry.id   a0acf6d18abe45a600e9fe6554918111
#
_cell.length_a   1.000
_cell.length_b   1.000
_cell.length_c   1.000
_cell.angle_alpha   90.00
_cell.angle_beta   90.00
_cell.angle_gamma   90.00
#
_symmetry.space_group_name_H-M   'P 1'
#
loop_
_entity.id
_entity.type
_entity.pdbx_description
1 polymer ?
#
loop_
_entity_poly.entity_id
_entity_poly.type
_entity_poly.pdbx_seq_one_letter_code
_entity_poly.pdbx_strand_id
1 'polypeptide(L)'
;MREEIIKNSVKLFERKGFSETSIQDIVDSIGVTKGTFYYYYASKENLLMEIHLRYIDNLLKNQRLILQTIHSFREQLAETVKLIIHDMKYRVSHGRVHFREINNLTAEHAKKIKEKREEF
;
A
#
# COMPACT_ATOMS: atom_id res chain seq x y z
N MET A 1 -5.54 -13.58 8.89
CA MET A 1 -6.75 -12.82 8.50
C MET A 1 -6.45 -11.42 7.99
N ARG A 2 -5.57 -10.69 8.65
CA ARG A 2 -5.19 -9.33 8.21
C ARG A 2 -4.67 -9.31 6.78
N GLU A 3 -3.78 -10.22 6.44
CA GLU A 3 -3.22 -10.31 5.08
C GLU A 3 -4.29 -10.63 4.02
N GLU A 4 -5.26 -11.45 4.37
CA GLU A 4 -6.36 -11.78 3.45
C GLU A 4 -7.26 -10.58 3.21
N ILE A 5 -7.53 -9.79 4.26
CA ILE A 5 -8.30 -8.55 4.13
C ILE A 5 -7.58 -7.58 3.20
N ILE A 6 -6.28 -7.36 3.41
CA ILE A 6 -5.48 -6.47 2.57
C ILE A 6 -5.46 -6.93 1.13
N LYS A 7 -5.12 -8.19 0.90
CA LYS A 7 -5.01 -8.77 -0.45
C LYS A 7 -6.31 -8.63 -1.25
N ASN A 8 -7.43 -8.98 -0.63
CA ASN A 8 -8.72 -8.91 -1.31
C ASN A 8 -9.22 -7.48 -1.47
N SER A 9 -8.94 -6.63 -0.49
CA SER A 9 -9.30 -5.21 -0.58
C SER A 9 -8.54 -4.49 -1.69
N VAL A 10 -7.24 -4.76 -1.85
CA VAL A 10 -6.44 -4.19 -2.95
C VAL A 10 -7.04 -4.57 -4.30
N LYS A 11 -7.42 -5.84 -4.47
CA LYS A 11 -8.05 -6.30 -5.71
C LYS A 11 -9.40 -5.60 -5.98
N LEU A 12 -10.22 -5.44 -4.95
CA LEU A 12 -11.52 -4.77 -5.07
C LEU A 12 -11.34 -3.28 -5.35
N PHE A 13 -10.42 -2.62 -4.65
CA PHE A 13 -10.13 -1.19 -4.87
C PHE A 13 -9.58 -0.94 -6.26
N GLU A 14 -8.74 -1.82 -6.77
CA GLU A 14 -8.23 -1.71 -8.13
C GLU A 14 -9.34 -1.86 -9.16
N ARG A 15 -10.23 -2.84 -8.98
CA ARG A 15 -11.29 -3.16 -9.93
C ARG A 15 -12.47 -2.19 -9.88
N LYS A 16 -12.96 -1.89 -8.67
CA LYS A 16 -14.18 -1.08 -8.45
C LYS A 16 -13.90 0.35 -8.01
N GLY A 17 -12.74 0.63 -7.45
CA GLY A 17 -12.41 1.88 -6.78
C GLY A 17 -12.74 1.82 -5.30
N PHE A 18 -12.06 2.66 -4.52
CA PHE A 18 -12.23 2.72 -3.07
C PHE A 18 -13.65 3.13 -2.67
N SER A 19 -14.16 4.21 -3.27
CA SER A 19 -15.49 4.75 -2.93
C SER A 19 -16.62 3.77 -3.25
N GLU A 20 -16.45 2.99 -4.31
CA GLU A 20 -17.46 2.03 -4.78
C GLU A 20 -17.37 0.67 -4.08
N THR A 21 -16.36 0.43 -3.27
CA THR A 21 -16.16 -0.81 -2.53
C THR A 21 -16.65 -0.65 -1.11
N SER A 22 -17.62 -1.47 -0.70
CA SER A 22 -18.11 -1.47 0.67
C SER A 22 -17.35 -2.46 1.55
N ILE A 23 -17.46 -2.29 2.87
CA ILE A 23 -16.94 -3.28 3.82
C ILE A 23 -17.63 -4.63 3.59
N GLN A 24 -18.93 -4.62 3.25
CA GLN A 24 -19.65 -5.85 2.92
C GLN A 24 -19.03 -6.56 1.71
N ASP A 25 -18.65 -5.83 0.68
CA ASP A 25 -17.96 -6.40 -0.48
C ASP A 25 -16.67 -7.10 -0.07
N ILE A 26 -15.91 -6.48 0.82
CA ILE A 26 -14.63 -7.02 1.30
C ILE A 26 -14.85 -8.33 2.07
N VAL A 27 -15.75 -8.31 3.07
CA VAL A 27 -15.98 -9.49 3.91
C VAL A 27 -16.65 -10.62 3.14
N ASP A 28 -17.52 -10.31 2.20
CA ASP A 28 -18.13 -11.33 1.33
C ASP A 28 -17.10 -12.01 0.45
N SER A 29 -16.10 -11.28 -0.02
CA SER A 29 -15.03 -11.83 -0.85
C SER A 29 -14.15 -12.85 -0.11
N ILE A 30 -14.13 -12.78 1.22
CA ILE A 30 -13.31 -13.65 2.07
C ILE A 30 -14.19 -14.70 2.79
N GLY A 31 -15.50 -14.48 2.85
CA GLY A 31 -16.42 -15.36 3.56
C GLY A 31 -16.43 -15.14 5.08
N VAL A 32 -16.24 -13.91 5.52
CA VAL A 32 -16.28 -13.55 6.94
C VAL A 32 -17.34 -12.49 7.21
N THR A 33 -17.52 -12.09 8.47
CA THR A 33 -18.49 -11.09 8.88
C THR A 33 -17.88 -9.69 8.99
N LYS A 34 -18.73 -8.66 9.00
CA LYS A 34 -18.29 -7.28 9.28
C LYS A 34 -17.60 -7.16 10.64
N GLY A 35 -18.03 -7.95 11.63
CA GLY A 35 -17.39 -7.99 12.94
C GLY A 35 -15.93 -8.38 12.85
N THR A 36 -15.60 -9.33 12.00
CA THR A 36 -14.21 -9.71 11.73
C THR A 36 -13.42 -8.54 11.14
N PHE A 37 -13.99 -7.81 10.20
CA PHE A 37 -13.34 -6.62 9.65
C PHE A 37 -13.06 -5.58 10.73
N TYR A 38 -14.06 -5.24 11.53
CA TYR A 38 -13.92 -4.21 12.57
C TYR A 38 -13.01 -4.61 13.72
N TYR A 39 -12.74 -5.90 13.87
CA TYR A 39 -11.72 -6.37 14.80
C TYR A 39 -10.31 -5.87 14.39
N TYR A 40 -10.03 -5.79 13.10
CA TYR A 40 -8.71 -5.39 12.57
C TYR A 40 -8.62 -3.92 12.19
N TYR A 41 -9.70 -3.33 11.70
CA TYR A 41 -9.73 -1.96 11.17
C TYR A 41 -10.96 -1.22 11.65
N ALA A 42 -10.76 0.00 12.15
CA ALA A 42 -11.85 0.85 12.61
C ALA A 42 -12.74 1.32 11.45
N SER A 43 -12.18 1.46 10.26
CA SER A 43 -12.88 1.94 9.07
C SER A 43 -12.20 1.46 7.79
N LYS A 44 -12.91 1.61 6.68
CA LYS A 44 -12.36 1.35 5.34
C LYS A 44 -11.16 2.26 5.06
N GLU A 45 -11.19 3.50 5.55
CA GLU A 45 -10.10 4.45 5.41
C GLU A 45 -8.84 4.01 6.17
N ASN A 46 -9.00 3.46 7.39
CA ASN A 46 -7.87 2.92 8.15
C ASN A 46 -7.20 1.76 7.42
N LEU A 47 -7.99 0.92 6.75
CA LEU A 47 -7.46 -0.13 5.89
C LEU A 47 -6.67 0.46 4.72
N LEU A 48 -7.20 1.47 4.06
CA LEU A 48 -6.52 2.15 2.94
C LEU A 48 -5.20 2.76 3.41
N MET A 49 -5.19 3.37 4.59
CA MET A 49 -3.98 3.92 5.21
C MET A 49 -2.91 2.84 5.38
N GLU A 50 -3.27 1.67 5.88
CA GLU A 50 -2.31 0.57 6.03
C GLU A 50 -1.78 0.09 4.69
N ILE A 51 -2.62 0.02 3.65
CA ILE A 51 -2.19 -0.33 2.29
C ILE A 51 -1.13 0.65 1.79
N HIS A 52 -1.38 1.95 1.95
CA HIS A 52 -0.42 2.99 1.56
C HIS A 52 0.89 2.89 2.35
N LEU A 53 0.81 2.73 3.67
CA LEU A 53 1.99 2.61 4.52
C LEU A 53 2.84 1.41 4.15
N ARG A 54 2.22 0.26 3.91
CA ARG A 54 2.94 -0.96 3.50
C ARG A 54 3.66 -0.78 2.18
N TYR A 55 3.03 -0.10 1.22
CA TYR A 55 3.64 0.18 -0.07
C TYR A 55 4.91 1.04 0.10
N ILE A 56 4.79 2.15 0.83
CA ILE A 56 5.90 3.09 1.05
C ILE A 56 6.98 2.46 1.93
N ASP A 57 6.61 1.79 3.02
CA ASP A 57 7.59 1.17 3.92
C ASP A 57 8.40 0.08 3.22
N ASN A 58 7.78 -0.68 2.32
CA ASN A 58 8.48 -1.69 1.54
C ASN A 58 9.53 -1.06 0.61
N LEU A 59 9.18 0.04 -0.07
CA LEU A 59 10.13 0.78 -0.90
C LEU A 59 11.28 1.35 -0.08
N LEU A 60 10.98 1.97 1.07
CA LEU A 60 12.00 2.54 1.96
C LEU A 60 12.94 1.47 2.52
N LYS A 61 12.39 0.34 2.93
CA LYS A 61 13.18 -0.78 3.46
C LYS A 61 14.18 -1.29 2.42
N ASN A 62 13.72 -1.49 1.20
CA ASN A 62 14.56 -1.98 0.11
C ASN A 62 15.62 -0.95 -0.29
N GLN A 63 15.27 0.33 -0.30
CA GLN A 63 16.23 1.39 -0.57
C GLN A 63 17.32 1.47 0.49
N ARG A 64 16.94 1.39 1.78
CA ARG A 64 17.91 1.40 2.88
C ARG A 64 18.89 0.25 2.76
N LEU A 65 18.40 -0.94 2.40
CA LEU A 65 19.24 -2.11 2.19
C LEU A 65 20.26 -1.88 1.07
N ILE A 66 19.84 -1.28 -0.04
CA ILE A 66 20.73 -0.92 -1.15
C ILE A 66 21.81 0.05 -0.68
N LEU A 67 21.40 1.11 0.05
CA LEU A 67 22.34 2.13 0.53
C LEU A 67 23.35 1.57 1.54
N GLN A 68 22.97 0.55 2.33
CA GLN A 68 23.85 -0.08 3.32
C GLN A 68 24.81 -1.10 2.72
N THR A 69 24.40 -1.79 1.66
CA THR A 69 25.17 -2.92 1.10
C THR A 69 25.98 -2.56 -0.13
N ILE A 70 25.65 -1.45 -0.80
CA ILE A 70 26.31 -1.02 -2.04
C ILE A 70 26.98 0.33 -1.79
N HIS A 71 28.29 0.41 -2.02
CA HIS A 71 29.08 1.59 -1.66
C HIS A 71 29.28 2.58 -2.80
N SER A 72 29.17 2.15 -4.07
CA SER A 72 29.27 3.02 -5.22
C SER A 72 27.95 3.75 -5.47
N PHE A 73 28.01 5.09 -5.61
CA PHE A 73 26.83 5.89 -5.94
C PHE A 73 26.17 5.43 -7.24
N ARG A 74 26.98 5.10 -8.25
CA ARG A 74 26.49 4.63 -9.54
C ARG A 74 25.71 3.33 -9.41
N GLU A 75 26.24 2.39 -8.64
CA GLU A 75 25.60 1.10 -8.38
C GLU A 75 24.34 1.28 -7.52
N GLN A 76 24.39 2.16 -6.53
CA GLN A 76 23.20 2.49 -5.71
C GLN A 76 22.07 3.02 -6.59
N LEU A 77 22.37 3.94 -7.50
CA LEU A 77 21.39 4.49 -8.42
C LEU A 77 20.81 3.41 -9.33
N ALA A 78 21.67 2.56 -9.90
CA ALA A 78 21.24 1.46 -10.76
C ALA A 78 20.33 0.48 -10.01
N GLU A 79 20.68 0.09 -8.80
CA GLU A 79 19.86 -0.82 -7.99
C GLU A 79 18.54 -0.19 -7.54
N THR A 80 18.53 1.11 -7.24
CA THR A 80 17.31 1.84 -6.90
C THR A 80 16.35 1.88 -8.09
N VAL A 81 16.86 2.13 -9.30
CA VAL A 81 16.04 2.10 -10.53
C VAL A 81 15.46 0.71 -10.75
N LYS A 82 16.28 -0.35 -10.58
CA LYS A 82 15.80 -1.74 -10.69
C LYS A 82 14.70 -2.05 -9.68
N LEU A 83 14.84 -1.56 -8.44
CA LEU A 83 13.83 -1.73 -7.40
C LEU A 83 12.49 -1.11 -7.81
N ILE A 84 12.52 0.12 -8.32
CA ILE A 84 11.31 0.82 -8.76
C ILE A 84 10.66 0.08 -9.93
N ILE A 85 11.42 -0.37 -10.91
CA ILE A 85 10.92 -1.13 -12.05
C ILE A 85 10.31 -2.45 -11.59
N HIS A 86 10.97 -3.17 -10.67
CA HIS A 86 10.47 -4.41 -10.11
C HIS A 86 9.13 -4.20 -9.40
N ASP A 87 9.03 -3.15 -8.58
CA ASP A 87 7.81 -2.84 -7.85
C ASP A 87 6.66 -2.52 -8.80
N MET A 88 6.90 -1.72 -9.84
CA MET A 88 5.91 -1.41 -10.87
C MET A 88 5.44 -2.65 -11.62
N LYS A 89 6.32 -3.62 -11.82
CA LYS A 89 6.02 -4.85 -12.57
C LYS A 89 5.27 -5.88 -11.72
N TYR A 90 5.68 -6.09 -10.48
CA TYR A 90 5.20 -7.19 -9.63
C TYR A 90 4.21 -6.77 -8.54
N ARG A 91 4.16 -5.49 -8.20
CA ARG A 91 3.23 -4.93 -7.22
C ARG A 91 2.35 -3.85 -7.81
N VAL A 92 1.99 -4.01 -9.07
CA VAL A 92 1.24 -3.00 -9.84
C VAL A 92 -0.11 -2.67 -9.20
N SER A 93 -0.82 -3.66 -8.67
CA SER A 93 -2.12 -3.44 -8.02
C SER A 93 -1.99 -2.54 -6.79
N HIS A 94 -0.99 -2.78 -5.94
CA HIS A 94 -0.73 -1.95 -4.76
C HIS A 94 -0.34 -0.52 -5.16
N GLY A 95 0.52 -0.37 -6.16
CA GLY A 95 0.93 0.94 -6.66
C GLY A 95 -0.23 1.72 -7.26
N ARG A 96 -1.09 1.08 -8.04
CA ARG A 96 -2.28 1.71 -8.63
C ARG A 96 -3.24 2.19 -7.56
N VAL A 97 -3.50 1.38 -6.55
CA VAL A 97 -4.36 1.78 -5.43
C VAL A 97 -3.73 2.95 -4.70
N HIS A 98 -2.43 2.90 -4.41
CA HIS A 98 -1.72 3.98 -3.75
C HIS A 98 -1.89 5.32 -4.48
N PHE A 99 -1.53 5.36 -5.77
CA PHE A 99 -1.54 6.62 -6.52
C PHE A 99 -2.96 7.11 -6.84
N ARG A 100 -3.89 6.21 -7.10
CA ARG A 100 -5.26 6.58 -7.43
C ARG A 100 -6.04 7.06 -6.20
N GLU A 101 -5.85 6.40 -5.06
CA GLU A 101 -6.72 6.58 -3.89
C GLU A 101 -6.11 7.45 -2.79
N ILE A 102 -4.92 8.04 -3.02
CA ILE A 102 -4.26 8.88 -2.02
C ILE A 102 -5.14 10.05 -1.56
N ASN A 103 -5.98 10.58 -2.44
CA ASN A 103 -6.87 11.70 -2.14
C ASN A 103 -8.10 11.31 -1.32
N ASN A 104 -8.34 10.02 -1.12
CA ASN A 104 -9.44 9.51 -0.29
C ASN A 104 -9.06 9.37 1.19
N LEU A 105 -7.83 9.73 1.56
CA LEU A 105 -7.38 9.75 2.94
C LEU A 105 -7.78 11.05 3.63
N THR A 106 -7.90 11.04 4.96
CA THR A 106 -8.02 12.27 5.74
C THR A 106 -6.75 13.12 5.54
N ALA A 107 -6.86 14.43 5.81
CA ALA A 107 -5.72 15.34 5.69
C ALA A 107 -4.53 14.88 6.55
N GLU A 108 -4.79 14.36 7.76
CA GLU A 108 -3.75 13.84 8.65
C GLU A 108 -3.05 12.62 8.06
N HIS A 109 -3.82 11.64 7.56
CA HIS A 109 -3.27 10.44 6.95
C HIS A 109 -2.52 10.74 5.66
N ALA A 110 -3.06 11.63 4.82
CA ALA A 110 -2.40 12.06 3.59
C ALA A 110 -1.07 12.74 3.86
N LYS A 111 -0.99 13.58 4.90
CA LYS A 111 0.25 14.23 5.33
C LYS A 111 1.30 13.22 5.76
N LYS A 112 0.90 12.22 6.56
CA LYS A 112 1.79 11.16 7.04
C LYS A 112 2.37 10.35 5.88
N ILE A 113 1.56 9.99 4.90
CA ILE A 113 2.00 9.29 3.70
C ILE A 113 2.99 10.13 2.90
N LYS A 114 2.69 11.42 2.71
CA LYS A 114 3.57 12.34 1.98
C LYS A 114 4.93 12.47 2.66
N GLU A 115 4.96 12.60 3.98
CA GLU A 115 6.21 12.66 4.74
C GLU A 115 7.06 11.40 4.54
N LYS A 116 6.45 10.23 4.54
CA LYS A 116 7.17 8.98 4.28
C LYS A 116 7.69 8.89 2.85
N ARG A 117 6.94 9.39 1.86
CA ARG A 117 7.42 9.43 0.47
C ARG A 117 8.62 10.35 0.30
N GLU A 118 8.67 11.44 1.03
CA GLU A 118 9.78 12.39 0.98
C GLU A 118 11.08 11.79 1.53
N GLU A 119 11.00 10.76 2.39
CA GLU A 119 12.16 10.00 2.84
C GLU A 119 12.78 9.15 1.72
N PHE A 120 11.98 8.71 0.77
CA PHE A 120 12.43 7.90 -0.35
C PHE A 120 13.14 8.74 -1.40
#